data_9b8d11e51220300b2af78d6b33c931f5
#
_entry.id   9b8d11e51220300b2af78d6b33c931f5
#
_cell.length_a   1.000
_cell.length_b   1.000
_cell.length_c   1.000
_cell.angle_alpha   90.00
_cell.angle_beta   90.00
_cell.angle_gamma   90.00
#
_symmetry.space_group_name_H-M   'P 1'
#
loop_
_entity.id
_entity.type
_entity.pdbx_description
1 polymer ?
#
loop_
_entity_poly.entity_id
_entity_poly.type
_entity_poly.pdbx_seq_one_letter_code
_entity_poly.pdbx_strand_id
1 'polypeptide(L)'
;DVISTGKTVANAARALRSKGAREIYVGATHAVLSGEAPRYLQEAPVREVVVTDTLALRPDLCWESLRILTVSRLLGEAIRRIHEERSLSSLFV
;
A
#
# COMPACT_ATOMS: atom_id res chain seq x y z
N ASP A 1 6.20 -4.77 -2.28
CA ASP A 1 5.13 -4.74 -3.26
C ASP A 1 3.79 -5.29 -2.73
N VAL A 2 3.81 -6.27 -1.84
CA VAL A 2 2.62 -6.91 -1.29
C VAL A 2 2.65 -6.91 0.23
N ILE A 3 1.55 -6.51 0.88
CA ILE A 3 1.35 -6.73 2.31
C ILE A 3 0.29 -7.82 2.45
N SER A 4 0.70 -8.99 2.93
CA SER A 4 -0.21 -10.12 3.14
C SER A 4 -0.68 -10.19 4.59
N THR A 5 0.04 -10.90 5.46
CA THR A 5 -0.35 -11.02 6.88
C THR A 5 0.03 -9.82 7.73
N GLY A 6 0.97 -9.01 7.27
CA GLY A 6 1.43 -7.83 7.98
C GLY A 6 2.44 -8.09 9.10
N LYS A 7 2.70 -9.34 9.44
CA LYS A 7 3.64 -9.67 10.52
C LYS A 7 5.06 -9.21 10.22
N THR A 8 5.55 -9.49 9.02
CA THR A 8 6.90 -9.11 8.61
C THR A 8 7.07 -7.60 8.66
N VAL A 9 6.08 -6.86 8.15
CA VAL A 9 6.08 -5.41 8.15
C VAL A 9 6.05 -4.87 9.58
N ALA A 10 5.18 -5.41 10.42
CA ALA A 10 5.07 -4.98 11.82
C ALA A 10 6.37 -5.23 12.57
N ASN A 11 7.00 -6.39 12.37
CA ASN A 11 8.27 -6.73 13.00
C ASN A 11 9.40 -5.81 12.52
N ALA A 12 9.43 -5.51 11.22
CA ALA A 12 10.41 -4.57 10.66
C ALA A 12 10.23 -3.18 11.26
N ALA A 13 9.00 -2.72 11.42
CA ALA A 13 8.71 -1.43 12.02
C ALA A 13 9.21 -1.36 13.46
N ARG A 14 8.99 -2.41 14.24
CA ARG A 14 9.49 -2.48 15.62
C ARG A 14 11.01 -2.47 15.68
N ALA A 15 11.67 -3.21 14.78
CA ALA A 15 13.11 -3.23 14.69
C ALA A 15 13.68 -1.84 14.36
N LEU A 16 13.08 -1.15 13.40
CA LEU A 16 13.49 0.21 13.05
C LEU A 16 13.29 1.17 14.22
N ARG A 17 12.17 1.06 14.91
CA ARG A 17 11.90 1.90 16.09
C ARG A 17 12.94 1.69 17.17
N SER A 18 13.33 0.45 17.43
CA SER A 18 14.35 0.13 18.43
C SER A 18 15.73 0.66 18.04
N LYS A 19 15.96 0.90 16.74
CA LYS A 19 17.21 1.47 16.24
C LYS A 19 17.16 3.01 16.17
N GLY A 20 16.10 3.63 16.64
CA GLY A 20 16.02 5.07 16.76
C GLY A 20 15.19 5.78 15.68
N ALA A 21 14.52 5.05 14.81
CA ALA A 21 13.64 5.69 13.84
C ALA A 21 12.51 6.43 14.55
N ARG A 22 12.28 7.69 14.18
CA ARG A 22 11.26 8.53 14.81
C ARG A 22 9.91 8.31 14.20
N GLU A 23 9.83 8.29 12.87
CA GLU A 23 8.60 8.09 12.12
C GLU A 23 8.80 6.98 11.12
N ILE A 24 7.85 6.06 11.07
CA ILE A 24 7.89 4.91 10.18
C ILE A 24 6.65 4.94 9.32
N TYR A 25 6.86 4.90 8.02
CA TYR A 25 5.81 4.84 7.03
C TYR A 25 5.92 3.53 6.26
N VAL A 26 4.79 2.96 5.90
CA VAL A 26 4.75 1.72 5.14
C VAL A 26 4.02 1.98 3.83
N GLY A 27 4.61 1.56 2.73
CA GLY A 27 3.97 1.66 1.43
C GLY A 27 4.02 0.33 0.70
N ALA A 28 2.92 -0.03 0.05
CA ALA A 28 2.86 -1.21 -0.78
C ALA A 28 1.85 -1.03 -1.90
N THR A 29 2.14 -1.65 -3.04
CA THR A 29 1.23 -1.61 -4.18
C THR A 29 0.00 -2.46 -3.92
N HIS A 30 0.18 -3.69 -3.44
CA HIS A 30 -0.90 -4.65 -3.34
C HIS A 30 -1.25 -4.95 -1.89
N ALA A 31 -2.43 -4.52 -1.49
CA ALA A 31 -2.93 -4.69 -0.13
C ALA A 31 -3.80 -5.95 -0.04
N VAL A 32 -3.19 -7.09 0.21
CA VAL A 32 -3.92 -8.33 0.46
C VAL A 32 -4.56 -8.27 1.85
N LEU A 33 -3.80 -7.86 2.86
CA LEU A 33 -4.25 -7.62 4.23
C LEU A 33 -5.09 -8.78 4.79
N SER A 34 -4.56 -9.99 4.65
CA SER A 34 -5.26 -11.19 5.07
C SER A 34 -5.25 -11.38 6.59
N GLY A 35 -6.23 -12.11 7.10
CA GLY A 35 -6.30 -12.47 8.50
C GLY A 35 -6.31 -11.25 9.41
N GLU A 36 -5.37 -11.18 10.34
CA GLU A 36 -5.26 -10.11 11.31
C GLU A 36 -4.28 -9.00 10.93
N ALA A 37 -3.94 -8.90 9.63
CA ALA A 37 -3.02 -7.87 9.15
C ALA A 37 -3.42 -6.47 9.62
N PRO A 38 -4.70 -6.05 9.56
CA PRO A 38 -5.08 -4.73 10.06
C PRO A 38 -4.69 -4.54 11.53
N ARG A 39 -4.89 -5.55 12.36
CA ARG A 39 -4.53 -5.48 13.78
C ARG A 39 -3.02 -5.35 13.97
N TYR A 40 -2.24 -6.16 13.26
CA TYR A 40 -0.77 -6.09 13.37
C TYR A 40 -0.25 -4.72 12.95
N LEU A 41 -0.79 -4.16 11.89
CA LEU A 41 -0.34 -2.86 11.38
C LEU A 41 -0.78 -1.72 12.29
N GLN A 42 -1.98 -1.82 12.88
CA GLN A 42 -2.44 -0.81 13.82
C GLN A 42 -1.66 -0.80 15.13
N GLU A 43 -1.22 -1.98 15.59
CA GLU A 43 -0.45 -2.13 16.82
C GLU A 43 1.05 -1.84 16.62
N ALA A 44 1.53 -1.82 15.39
CA ALA A 44 2.92 -1.53 15.09
C ALA A 44 3.20 -0.02 15.19
N PRO A 45 4.47 0.37 15.45
CA PRO A 45 4.83 1.79 15.53
C PRO A 45 4.94 2.42 14.13
N VAL A 46 3.86 2.38 13.38
CA VAL A 46 3.74 2.89 12.01
C VAL A 46 2.82 4.10 12.03
N ARG A 47 3.31 5.22 11.51
CA ARG A 47 2.53 6.44 11.44
C ARG A 47 1.45 6.36 10.37
N GLU A 48 1.78 5.80 9.21
CA GLU A 48 0.85 5.71 8.10
C GLU A 48 1.18 4.51 7.23
N VAL A 49 0.13 3.82 6.78
CA VAL A 49 0.23 2.75 5.80
C VAL A 49 -0.45 3.24 4.53
N VAL A 50 0.29 3.26 3.43
CA VAL A 50 -0.20 3.71 2.13
C VAL A 50 -0.23 2.51 1.18
N VAL A 51 -1.38 2.26 0.61
CA VAL A 51 -1.57 1.17 -0.36
C VAL A 51 -2.32 1.69 -1.57
N THR A 52 -2.39 0.89 -2.62
CA THR A 52 -3.20 1.23 -3.78
C THR A 52 -4.45 0.37 -3.83
N ASP A 53 -5.33 0.67 -4.77
CA ASP A 53 -6.58 -0.05 -4.99
C ASP A 53 -6.49 -1.09 -6.10
N THR A 54 -5.29 -1.65 -6.35
CA THR A 54 -5.12 -2.75 -7.30
C THR A 54 -5.93 -3.99 -6.91
N LEU A 55 -6.18 -4.16 -5.60
CA LEU A 55 -7.05 -5.20 -5.06
C LEU A 55 -8.20 -4.52 -4.35
N ALA A 56 -9.40 -5.06 -4.50
CA ALA A 56 -10.57 -4.55 -3.79
C ALA A 56 -10.40 -4.79 -2.30
N LEU A 57 -10.46 -3.71 -1.51
CA LEU A 57 -10.42 -3.80 -0.06
C LEU A 57 -11.82 -3.94 0.49
N ARG A 58 -11.98 -4.78 1.50
CA ARG A 58 -13.25 -4.89 2.20
C ARG A 58 -13.54 -3.56 2.90
N PRO A 59 -14.80 -3.07 2.87
CA PRO A 59 -15.14 -1.80 3.52
C PRO A 59 -14.81 -1.75 5.02
N ASP A 60 -14.79 -2.91 5.69
CA ASP A 60 -14.49 -3.01 7.10
C ASP A 60 -12.99 -2.93 7.43
N LEU A 61 -12.12 -2.90 6.42
CA LEU A 61 -10.67 -2.82 6.60
C LEU A 61 -10.14 -1.38 6.61
N CYS A 62 -10.97 -0.41 6.94
CA CYS A 62 -10.52 0.96 7.09
C CYS A 62 -10.13 1.25 8.53
N TRP A 63 -8.95 1.86 8.71
CA TRP A 63 -8.54 2.44 9.99
C TRP A 63 -7.85 3.77 9.75
N GLU A 64 -7.67 4.55 10.81
CA GLU A 64 -7.27 5.96 10.70
C GLU A 64 -5.96 6.18 9.95
N SER A 65 -4.96 5.34 10.19
CA SER A 65 -3.66 5.51 9.55
C SER A 65 -3.51 4.81 8.20
N LEU A 66 -4.57 4.18 7.70
CA LEU A 66 -4.57 3.58 6.36
C LEU A 66 -4.96 4.61 5.32
N ARG A 67 -4.12 4.78 4.30
CA ARG A 67 -4.41 5.64 3.16
C ARG A 67 -4.41 4.81 1.89
N ILE A 68 -5.46 4.95 1.10
CA ILE A 68 -5.61 4.23 -0.16
C ILE A 68 -5.49 5.21 -1.31
N LEU A 69 -4.55 4.96 -2.21
CA LEU A 69 -4.36 5.75 -3.43
C LEU A 69 -4.90 4.96 -4.61
N THR A 70 -5.68 5.63 -5.45
CA THR A 70 -6.21 4.96 -6.64
C THR A 70 -5.19 4.94 -7.77
N VAL A 71 -5.13 3.82 -8.48
CA VAL A 71 -4.35 3.68 -9.73
C VAL A 71 -5.26 3.75 -10.96
N SER A 72 -6.53 4.06 -10.77
CA SER A 72 -7.52 4.05 -11.87
C SER A 72 -7.17 5.03 -12.98
N ARG A 73 -6.66 6.22 -12.65
CA ARG A 73 -6.27 7.20 -13.65
C ARG A 73 -5.09 6.72 -14.49
N LEU A 74 -4.10 6.13 -13.83
CA LEU A 74 -2.92 5.59 -14.51
C LEU A 74 -3.33 4.45 -15.47
N LEU A 75 -4.14 3.52 -14.99
CA LEU A 75 -4.60 2.39 -15.80
C LEU A 75 -5.50 2.86 -16.92
N GLY A 76 -6.40 3.80 -16.66
CA GLY A 76 -7.28 4.38 -17.67
C GLY A 76 -6.48 5.07 -18.78
N GLU A 77 -5.46 5.83 -18.42
CA GLU A 77 -4.58 6.48 -19.41
C GLU A 77 -3.78 5.44 -20.22
N ALA A 78 -3.30 4.39 -19.56
CA ALA A 78 -2.59 3.31 -20.26
C ALA A 78 -3.50 2.62 -21.28
N ILE A 79 -4.74 2.31 -20.90
CA ILE A 79 -5.71 1.71 -21.80
C ILE A 79 -5.98 2.63 -23.00
N ARG A 80 -6.17 3.93 -22.75
CA ARG A 80 -6.39 4.90 -23.81
C ARG A 80 -5.23 4.94 -24.79
N ARG A 81 -3.99 4.96 -24.30
CA ARG A 81 -2.79 4.99 -25.13
C ARG A 81 -2.63 3.73 -25.97
N ILE A 82 -2.94 2.58 -25.40
CA ILE A 82 -2.93 1.31 -26.16
C ILE A 82 -3.97 1.36 -27.27
N HIS A 83 -5.16 1.85 -26.98
CA HIS A 83 -6.23 1.99 -27.97
C HIS A 83 -5.84 2.95 -29.10
N GLU A 84 -5.11 4.02 -28.78
CA GLU A 84 -4.65 5.02 -29.74
C GLU A 84 -3.27 4.67 -30.33
N GLU A 85 -2.73 3.51 -30.03
CA GLU A 85 -1.41 3.05 -30.49
C GLU A 85 -0.28 4.00 -30.09
N ARG A 86 -0.39 4.62 -28.91
CA ARG A 86 0.61 5.54 -28.36
C ARG A 86 1.52 4.85 -27.35
N SER A 87 2.69 5.43 -27.12
CA SER A 87 3.66 4.90 -26.17
C SER A 87 3.18 5.01 -24.72
N LEU A 88 3.47 3.98 -23.93
CA LEU A 88 3.20 3.95 -22.50
C LEU A 88 4.39 4.42 -21.66
N SER A 89 5.59 4.48 -22.22
CA SER A 89 6.82 4.69 -21.43
C SER A 89 6.81 5.97 -20.62
N SER A 90 6.18 7.04 -21.13
CA SER A 90 6.13 8.31 -20.42
C SER A 90 5.23 8.32 -19.19
N LEU A 91 4.40 7.30 -19.01
CA LEU A 91 3.56 7.17 -17.81
C LEU A 91 4.35 6.72 -16.58
N PHE A 92 5.53 6.16 -16.79
CA PHE A 92 6.31 5.52 -15.73
C PHE A 92 7.67 6.19 -15.52
N VAL A 93 7.81 7.39 -15.98
CA VAL A 93 9.05 8.17 -15.87
C VAL A 93 8.99 9.13 -14.69
#